data_945c68d916a222bfca85ac432e78c432
#
_entry.id   945c68d916a222bfca85ac432e78c432
#
_cell.length_a   1.000
_cell.length_b   1.000
_cell.length_c   1.000
_cell.angle_alpha   90.00
_cell.angle_beta   90.00
_cell.angle_gamma   90.00
#
_symmetry.space_group_name_H-M   'P 1'
#
loop_
_entity.id
_entity.type
_entity.pdbx_description
1 polymer ?
#
loop_
_entity_poly.entity_id
_entity_poly.type
_entity_poly.pdbx_seq_one_letter_code
_entity_poly.pdbx_strand_id
1 'polypeptide(L)'
;MPLAPYGEDGPDMKTEVRQAAVTTVVLAVCGVLLGLLWVWLAPHVPLIADAQAVYLKDSEGEQAVGVDGVFTLLAIGFGVLSAPAVFLARRHGGVPVVVALALGGLLGGLIAWRLGIWLGPAQDVTAHARQVGKGVTFDAPLELKAKGALLAWPVAAILVHLALTALFGPRDPEEETGGPYPGESGGPYKGESENTYPGESAGPYPGEPGGPYPGQSQGPYPGQPGSPHPHGS
;
A
#
# COMPACT_ATOMS: atom_id res chain seq x y z
N MET A 1 3.47 38.15 25.83
CA MET A 1 2.43 37.44 25.07
C MET A 1 2.63 35.96 25.30
N PRO A 2 1.68 35.24 25.93
CA PRO A 2 1.78 33.82 26.08
C PRO A 2 1.50 33.18 24.70
N LEU A 3 2.41 32.31 24.25
CA LEU A 3 2.22 31.48 23.09
C LEU A 3 1.02 30.56 23.33
N ALA A 4 0.01 30.66 22.49
CA ALA A 4 -1.11 29.73 22.50
C ALA A 4 -0.55 28.30 22.36
N PRO A 5 -1.00 27.31 23.16
CA PRO A 5 -0.62 25.93 22.95
C PRO A 5 -1.14 25.51 21.58
N TYR A 6 -0.25 24.98 20.73
CA TYR A 6 -0.64 24.27 19.52
C TYR A 6 -1.59 23.15 19.95
N GLY A 7 -2.88 23.30 19.65
CA GLY A 7 -3.87 22.28 19.86
C GLY A 7 -3.55 21.13 18.92
N GLU A 8 -3.10 20.00 19.47
CA GLU A 8 -3.08 18.71 18.81
C GLU A 8 -4.53 18.21 18.68
N ASP A 9 -5.30 18.81 17.79
CA ASP A 9 -6.66 18.36 17.46
C ASP A 9 -6.67 17.25 16.40
N GLY A 10 -5.59 16.44 16.33
CA GLY A 10 -5.58 15.19 15.59
C GLY A 10 -6.30 14.08 16.37
N PRO A 11 -7.01 13.15 15.72
CA PRO A 11 -7.57 12.00 16.41
C PRO A 11 -6.47 11.26 17.15
N ASP A 12 -6.70 10.99 18.44
CA ASP A 12 -5.74 10.33 19.33
C ASP A 12 -5.25 9.03 18.65
N MET A 13 -3.93 8.85 18.55
CA MET A 13 -3.30 7.69 17.88
C MET A 13 -3.91 6.35 18.32
N LYS A 14 -4.32 6.25 19.59
CA LYS A 14 -5.01 5.07 20.12
C LYS A 14 -6.35 4.82 19.45
N THR A 15 -7.06 5.88 19.11
CA THR A 15 -8.37 5.80 18.41
C THR A 15 -8.17 5.35 16.97
N GLU A 16 -7.17 5.85 16.27
CA GLU A 16 -6.85 5.43 14.90
C GLU A 16 -6.42 3.96 14.83
N VAL A 17 -5.51 3.52 15.72
CA VAL A 17 -5.08 2.12 15.80
C VAL A 17 -6.25 1.20 16.12
N ARG A 18 -7.10 1.55 17.08
CA ARG A 18 -8.30 0.77 17.40
C ARG A 18 -9.24 0.66 16.20
N GLN A 19 -9.41 1.74 15.48
CA GLN A 19 -10.26 1.77 14.29
C GLN A 19 -9.68 0.91 13.17
N ALA A 20 -8.38 0.97 12.92
CA ALA A 20 -7.69 0.12 11.96
C ALA A 20 -7.83 -1.36 12.33
N ALA A 21 -7.65 -1.70 13.63
CA ALA A 21 -7.83 -3.06 14.12
C ALA A 21 -9.26 -3.58 13.90
N VAL A 22 -10.27 -2.79 14.22
CA VAL A 22 -11.69 -3.16 13.98
C VAL A 22 -11.95 -3.38 12.49
N THR A 23 -11.45 -2.51 11.62
CA THR A 23 -11.60 -2.65 10.16
C THR A 23 -10.94 -3.94 9.68
N THR A 24 -9.71 -4.23 10.14
CA THR A 24 -9.00 -5.49 9.82
C THR A 24 -9.81 -6.72 10.22
N VAL A 25 -10.37 -6.74 11.45
CA VAL A 25 -11.17 -7.86 11.94
C VAL A 25 -12.44 -8.03 11.12
N VAL A 26 -13.15 -6.95 10.79
CA VAL A 26 -14.37 -6.99 9.97
C VAL A 26 -14.07 -7.58 8.59
N LEU A 27 -13.00 -7.12 7.94
CA LEU A 27 -12.59 -7.66 6.65
C LEU A 27 -12.17 -9.14 6.73
N ALA A 28 -11.45 -9.52 7.79
CA ALA A 28 -11.09 -10.92 8.02
C ALA A 28 -12.33 -11.81 8.18
N VAL A 29 -13.36 -11.35 8.90
CA VAL A 29 -14.64 -12.07 9.04
C VAL A 29 -15.37 -12.15 7.70
N CYS A 30 -15.34 -11.11 6.87
CA CYS A 30 -15.88 -11.16 5.50
C CYS A 30 -15.19 -12.24 4.64
N GLY A 31 -13.95 -12.65 4.98
CA GLY A 31 -13.28 -13.77 4.35
C GLY A 31 -14.03 -15.10 4.47
N VAL A 32 -14.82 -15.28 5.53
CA VAL A 32 -15.70 -16.45 5.69
C VAL A 32 -16.74 -16.48 4.55
N LEU A 33 -17.36 -15.34 4.27
CA LEU A 33 -18.34 -15.22 3.17
C LEU A 33 -17.69 -15.51 1.82
N LEU A 34 -16.49 -14.97 1.58
CA LEU A 34 -15.75 -15.26 0.36
C LEU A 34 -15.46 -16.75 0.22
N GLY A 35 -15.00 -17.40 1.29
CA GLY A 35 -14.73 -18.83 1.28
C GLY A 35 -15.97 -19.69 1.01
N LEU A 36 -17.10 -19.35 1.60
CA LEU A 36 -18.38 -20.02 1.34
C LEU A 36 -18.83 -19.84 -0.11
N LEU A 37 -18.72 -18.60 -0.65
CA LEU A 37 -19.05 -18.33 -2.04
C LEU A 37 -18.12 -19.09 -2.98
N TRP A 38 -16.83 -19.17 -2.66
CA TRP A 38 -15.88 -19.92 -3.47
C TRP A 38 -16.22 -21.41 -3.53
N VAL A 39 -16.54 -22.04 -2.39
CA VAL A 39 -16.99 -23.45 -2.37
C VAL A 39 -18.23 -23.66 -3.24
N TRP A 40 -19.15 -22.69 -3.22
CA TRP A 40 -20.41 -22.80 -3.94
C TRP A 40 -20.31 -22.52 -5.43
N LEU A 41 -19.44 -21.57 -5.84
CA LEU A 41 -19.32 -21.11 -7.23
C LEU A 41 -18.16 -21.77 -7.98
N ALA A 42 -17.20 -22.39 -7.29
CA ALA A 42 -16.06 -23.01 -7.96
C ALA A 42 -16.52 -24.18 -8.85
N PRO A 43 -15.99 -24.28 -10.07
CA PRO A 43 -16.29 -25.42 -10.94
C PRO A 43 -15.75 -26.71 -10.35
N HIS A 44 -16.54 -27.78 -10.46
CA HIS A 44 -16.14 -29.11 -10.01
C HIS A 44 -15.22 -29.75 -11.03
N VAL A 45 -14.09 -30.27 -10.58
CA VAL A 45 -13.12 -30.97 -11.43
C VAL A 45 -13.38 -32.48 -11.32
N PRO A 46 -13.95 -33.12 -12.38
CA PRO A 46 -14.32 -34.53 -12.32
C PRO A 46 -13.08 -35.42 -12.41
N LEU A 47 -12.93 -36.32 -11.44
CA LEU A 47 -11.94 -37.40 -11.43
C LEU A 47 -12.61 -38.75 -11.69
N ILE A 48 -11.86 -39.68 -12.28
CA ILE A 48 -12.26 -41.07 -12.42
C ILE A 48 -11.16 -41.97 -11.89
N ALA A 49 -11.55 -43.00 -11.12
CA ALA A 49 -10.63 -44.00 -10.61
C ALA A 49 -10.65 -45.26 -11.47
N ASP A 50 -9.49 -45.73 -11.85
CA ASP A 50 -9.28 -47.05 -12.43
C ASP A 50 -8.59 -47.98 -11.39
N ALA A 51 -8.35 -49.23 -11.80
CA ALA A 51 -7.74 -50.26 -10.94
C ALA A 51 -6.35 -49.84 -10.40
N GLN A 52 -5.65 -48.98 -11.09
CA GLN A 52 -4.24 -48.66 -10.85
C GLN A 52 -3.99 -47.19 -10.45
N ALA A 53 -4.84 -46.25 -10.84
CA ALA A 53 -4.65 -44.84 -10.58
C ALA A 53 -5.95 -44.03 -10.67
N VAL A 54 -5.86 -42.75 -10.23
CA VAL A 54 -6.92 -41.76 -10.38
C VAL A 54 -6.48 -40.78 -11.47
N TYR A 55 -7.36 -40.52 -12.42
CA TYR A 55 -7.11 -39.64 -13.56
C TYR A 55 -8.16 -38.55 -13.63
N LEU A 56 -7.80 -37.42 -14.24
CA LEU A 56 -8.77 -36.45 -14.68
C LEU A 56 -9.67 -37.09 -15.73
N LYS A 57 -10.98 -36.98 -15.59
CA LYS A 57 -11.94 -37.48 -16.58
C LYS A 57 -11.79 -36.74 -17.89
N ASP A 58 -11.44 -35.47 -17.83
CA ASP A 58 -11.16 -34.62 -18.96
C ASP A 58 -9.80 -33.92 -18.73
N SER A 59 -8.77 -34.41 -19.44
CA SER A 59 -7.40 -33.89 -19.28
C SER A 59 -7.20 -32.50 -19.91
N GLU A 60 -8.10 -32.07 -20.79
CA GLU A 60 -8.10 -30.76 -21.44
C GLU A 60 -9.08 -29.78 -20.76
N GLY A 61 -9.74 -30.22 -19.69
CA GLY A 61 -10.74 -29.42 -18.98
C GLY A 61 -10.12 -28.21 -18.31
N GLU A 62 -10.67 -27.02 -18.60
CA GLU A 62 -10.27 -25.74 -18.01
C GLU A 62 -10.75 -25.54 -16.57
N GLN A 63 -11.43 -26.54 -15.99
CA GLN A 63 -12.07 -26.43 -14.68
C GLN A 63 -11.07 -26.10 -13.58
N ALA A 64 -9.85 -26.66 -13.63
CA ALA A 64 -8.80 -26.39 -12.64
C ALA A 64 -8.35 -24.91 -12.66
N VAL A 65 -8.28 -24.31 -13.85
CA VAL A 65 -8.00 -22.86 -13.99
C VAL A 65 -9.22 -22.05 -13.55
N GLY A 66 -10.42 -22.54 -13.81
CA GLY A 66 -11.68 -21.93 -13.39
C GLY A 66 -11.81 -21.82 -11.88
N VAL A 67 -11.31 -22.79 -11.10
CA VAL A 67 -11.29 -22.73 -9.62
C VAL A 67 -10.49 -21.53 -9.12
N ASP A 68 -9.28 -21.33 -9.66
CA ASP A 68 -8.43 -20.18 -9.31
C ASP A 68 -9.04 -18.86 -9.83
N GLY A 69 -9.63 -18.88 -11.02
CA GLY A 69 -10.30 -17.74 -11.62
C GLY A 69 -11.50 -17.25 -10.80
N VAL A 70 -12.35 -18.15 -10.35
CA VAL A 70 -13.50 -17.83 -9.50
C VAL A 70 -13.04 -17.22 -8.17
N PHE A 71 -12.03 -17.81 -7.52
CA PHE A 71 -11.47 -17.22 -6.30
C PHE A 71 -10.96 -15.79 -6.54
N THR A 72 -10.20 -15.59 -7.60
CA THR A 72 -9.61 -14.31 -7.95
C THR A 72 -10.70 -13.25 -8.21
N LEU A 73 -11.73 -13.59 -9.00
CA LEU A 73 -12.84 -12.68 -9.30
C LEU A 73 -13.63 -12.31 -8.03
N LEU A 74 -13.92 -13.29 -7.18
CA LEU A 74 -14.57 -13.04 -5.90
C LEU A 74 -13.69 -12.12 -5.02
N ALA A 75 -12.40 -12.40 -4.91
CA ALA A 75 -11.46 -11.61 -4.13
C ALA A 75 -11.39 -10.16 -4.63
N ILE A 76 -11.34 -9.94 -5.96
CA ILE A 76 -11.43 -8.59 -6.56
C ILE A 76 -12.77 -7.94 -6.21
N GLY A 77 -13.88 -8.64 -6.35
CA GLY A 77 -15.22 -8.14 -6.01
C GLY A 77 -15.31 -7.67 -4.55
N PHE A 78 -14.84 -8.49 -3.61
CA PHE A 78 -14.77 -8.12 -2.20
C PHE A 78 -13.85 -6.92 -1.97
N GLY A 79 -12.72 -6.82 -2.67
CA GLY A 79 -11.83 -5.67 -2.64
C GLY A 79 -12.51 -4.38 -3.09
N VAL A 80 -13.18 -4.44 -4.25
CA VAL A 80 -13.91 -3.31 -4.83
C VAL A 80 -15.07 -2.85 -3.94
N LEU A 81 -15.75 -3.76 -3.25
CA LEU A 81 -16.87 -3.43 -2.36
C LEU A 81 -16.39 -2.93 -0.98
N SER A 82 -15.33 -3.52 -0.45
CA SER A 82 -14.81 -3.14 0.87
C SER A 82 -14.18 -1.75 0.87
N ALA A 83 -13.54 -1.33 -0.21
CA ALA A 83 -12.87 -0.04 -0.29
C ALA A 83 -13.83 1.15 -0.12
N PRO A 84 -14.96 1.28 -0.87
CA PRO A 84 -15.91 2.36 -0.65
C PRO A 84 -16.60 2.26 0.72
N ALA A 85 -16.88 1.07 1.22
CA ALA A 85 -17.46 0.90 2.55
C ALA A 85 -16.53 1.48 3.63
N VAL A 86 -15.24 1.17 3.56
CA VAL A 86 -14.22 1.70 4.47
C VAL A 86 -14.02 3.20 4.25
N PHE A 87 -13.99 3.66 2.99
CA PHE A 87 -13.86 5.09 2.66
C PHE A 87 -15.01 5.92 3.25
N LEU A 88 -16.26 5.45 3.11
CA LEU A 88 -17.43 6.13 3.69
C LEU A 88 -17.40 6.14 5.22
N ALA A 89 -16.96 5.05 5.84
CA ALA A 89 -16.84 4.95 7.28
C ALA A 89 -15.66 5.76 7.87
N ARG A 90 -14.62 6.03 7.06
CA ARG A 90 -13.32 6.54 7.51
C ARG A 90 -12.77 7.63 6.58
N ARG A 91 -13.57 8.63 6.22
CA ARG A 91 -13.21 9.71 5.28
C ARG A 91 -11.92 10.47 5.62
N HIS A 92 -11.53 10.51 6.89
CA HIS A 92 -10.32 11.17 7.39
C HIS A 92 -9.23 10.18 7.80
N GLY A 93 -9.37 8.91 7.40
CA GLY A 93 -8.40 7.89 7.73
C GLY A 93 -7.18 7.93 6.81
N GLY A 94 -6.01 8.21 7.38
CA GLY A 94 -4.72 8.22 6.69
C GLY A 94 -4.13 6.83 6.50
N VAL A 95 -2.81 6.72 6.65
CA VAL A 95 -2.02 5.48 6.53
C VAL A 95 -2.62 4.28 7.29
N PRO A 96 -3.16 4.42 8.53
CA PRO A 96 -3.72 3.27 9.26
C PRO A 96 -4.86 2.56 8.52
N VAL A 97 -5.68 3.29 7.74
CA VAL A 97 -6.77 2.68 6.96
C VAL A 97 -6.26 1.86 5.80
N VAL A 98 -5.22 2.33 5.10
CA VAL A 98 -4.59 1.58 4.01
C VAL A 98 -3.96 0.28 4.54
N VAL A 99 -3.28 0.36 5.68
CA VAL A 99 -2.72 -0.82 6.36
C VAL A 99 -3.82 -1.80 6.77
N ALA A 100 -4.94 -1.29 7.30
CA ALA A 100 -6.09 -2.13 7.67
C ALA A 100 -6.72 -2.83 6.47
N LEU A 101 -6.84 -2.16 5.32
CA LEU A 101 -7.31 -2.75 4.06
C LEU A 101 -6.35 -3.84 3.55
N ALA A 102 -5.04 -3.58 3.61
CA ALA A 102 -4.01 -4.54 3.21
C ALA A 102 -4.05 -5.80 4.07
N LEU A 103 -3.95 -5.63 5.40
CA LEU A 103 -3.92 -6.74 6.35
C LEU A 103 -5.26 -7.46 6.41
N GLY A 104 -6.38 -6.72 6.45
CA GLY A 104 -7.72 -7.26 6.51
C GLY A 104 -8.08 -8.07 5.26
N GLY A 105 -7.76 -7.54 4.07
CA GLY A 105 -7.97 -8.23 2.80
C GLY A 105 -7.11 -9.48 2.68
N LEU A 106 -5.84 -9.43 3.11
CA LEU A 106 -4.95 -10.59 3.11
C LEU A 106 -5.43 -11.67 4.08
N LEU A 107 -5.77 -11.30 5.33
CA LEU A 107 -6.30 -12.23 6.32
C LEU A 107 -7.64 -12.82 5.85
N GLY A 108 -8.52 -11.99 5.28
CA GLY A 108 -9.78 -12.44 4.70
C GLY A 108 -9.56 -13.46 3.58
N GLY A 109 -8.63 -13.20 2.66
CA GLY A 109 -8.23 -14.13 1.61
C GLY A 109 -7.67 -15.45 2.15
N LEU A 110 -6.82 -15.40 3.17
CA LEU A 110 -6.28 -16.60 3.84
C LEU A 110 -7.36 -17.43 4.53
N ILE A 111 -8.29 -16.77 5.24
CA ILE A 111 -9.44 -17.44 5.88
C ILE A 111 -10.33 -18.08 4.81
N ALA A 112 -10.63 -17.35 3.74
CA ALA A 112 -11.42 -17.85 2.64
C ALA A 112 -10.79 -19.10 2.00
N TRP A 113 -9.50 -19.05 1.72
CA TRP A 113 -8.74 -20.16 1.18
C TRP A 113 -8.77 -21.39 2.12
N ARG A 114 -8.47 -21.20 3.41
CA ARG A 114 -8.47 -22.29 4.39
C ARG A 114 -9.87 -22.89 4.59
N LEU A 115 -10.86 -22.03 4.67
CA LEU A 115 -12.26 -22.46 4.82
C LEU A 115 -12.74 -23.22 3.58
N GLY A 116 -12.40 -22.74 2.38
CA GLY A 116 -12.75 -23.39 1.14
C GLY A 116 -12.16 -24.79 1.00
N ILE A 117 -10.90 -24.98 1.39
CA ILE A 117 -10.27 -26.29 1.44
C ILE A 117 -10.94 -27.19 2.47
N TRP A 118 -11.29 -26.68 3.63
CA TRP A 118 -11.89 -27.46 4.72
C TRP A 118 -13.33 -27.89 4.44
N LEU A 119 -14.10 -27.02 3.76
CA LEU A 119 -15.50 -27.30 3.39
C LEU A 119 -15.65 -27.98 2.02
N GLY A 120 -14.61 -27.96 1.22
CA GLY A 120 -14.59 -28.55 -0.12
C GLY A 120 -14.60 -30.09 -0.08
N PRO A 121 -14.57 -30.75 -1.29
CA PRO A 121 -14.52 -32.19 -1.41
C PRO A 121 -13.33 -32.81 -0.69
N ALA A 122 -13.42 -34.12 -0.41
CA ALA A 122 -12.44 -34.88 0.37
C ALA A 122 -10.99 -34.69 -0.18
N GLN A 123 -10.08 -34.34 0.73
CA GLN A 123 -8.66 -34.09 0.39
C GLN A 123 -7.89 -35.39 0.05
N ASP A 124 -8.27 -36.51 0.65
CA ASP A 124 -7.68 -37.82 0.34
C ASP A 124 -8.38 -38.46 -0.84
N VAL A 125 -7.88 -38.11 -2.04
CA VAL A 125 -8.38 -38.59 -3.32
C VAL A 125 -8.30 -40.13 -3.42
N THR A 126 -7.23 -40.75 -2.88
CA THR A 126 -7.02 -42.20 -2.94
C THR A 126 -7.95 -42.95 -2.01
N ALA A 127 -8.16 -42.48 -0.81
CA ALA A 127 -9.14 -43.09 0.11
C ALA A 127 -10.55 -42.95 -0.45
N HIS A 128 -10.90 -41.78 -1.00
CA HIS A 128 -12.21 -41.54 -1.59
C HIS A 128 -12.46 -42.40 -2.83
N ALA A 129 -11.47 -42.55 -3.73
CA ALA A 129 -11.54 -43.40 -4.89
C ALA A 129 -11.80 -44.89 -4.54
N ARG A 130 -11.21 -45.38 -3.42
CA ARG A 130 -11.46 -46.75 -2.92
C ARG A 130 -12.87 -46.91 -2.40
N GLN A 131 -13.47 -45.91 -1.82
CA GLN A 131 -14.84 -45.96 -1.28
C GLN A 131 -15.91 -45.90 -2.36
N VAL A 132 -15.72 -45.04 -3.39
CA VAL A 132 -16.69 -44.92 -4.50
C VAL A 132 -16.60 -46.06 -5.52
N GLY A 133 -15.45 -46.74 -5.64
CA GLY A 133 -15.26 -47.85 -6.52
C GLY A 133 -14.78 -47.50 -7.93
N LYS A 134 -14.49 -48.52 -8.74
CA LYS A 134 -13.94 -48.37 -10.09
C LYS A 134 -14.94 -47.79 -11.06
N GLY A 135 -14.49 -46.83 -11.91
CA GLY A 135 -15.31 -46.26 -12.97
C GLY A 135 -16.32 -45.19 -12.50
N VAL A 136 -16.38 -44.88 -11.20
CA VAL A 136 -17.26 -43.86 -10.67
C VAL A 136 -16.57 -42.52 -10.72
N THR A 137 -17.28 -41.51 -11.21
CA THR A 137 -16.79 -40.12 -11.25
C THR A 137 -17.03 -39.48 -9.89
N PHE A 138 -16.02 -38.75 -9.37
CA PHE A 138 -16.11 -37.98 -8.15
C PHE A 138 -15.34 -36.67 -8.30
N ASP A 139 -15.59 -35.68 -7.43
CA ASP A 139 -15.00 -34.37 -7.52
C ASP A 139 -13.61 -34.34 -6.90
N ALA A 140 -12.68 -33.64 -7.56
CA ALA A 140 -11.36 -33.33 -7.04
C ALA A 140 -11.46 -32.43 -5.81
N PRO A 141 -10.48 -32.50 -4.89
CA PRO A 141 -10.39 -31.53 -3.79
C PRO A 141 -10.29 -30.11 -4.32
N LEU A 142 -10.93 -29.20 -3.58
CA LEU A 142 -10.83 -27.77 -3.90
C LEU A 142 -9.42 -27.29 -3.54
N GLU A 143 -8.68 -26.85 -4.52
CA GLU A 143 -7.29 -26.41 -4.36
C GLU A 143 -7.05 -25.07 -5.07
N LEU A 144 -6.48 -24.10 -4.35
CA LEU A 144 -6.00 -22.86 -4.95
C LEU A 144 -4.55 -23.06 -5.37
N LYS A 145 -4.31 -23.23 -6.68
CA LYS A 145 -2.96 -23.41 -7.25
C LYS A 145 -2.23 -22.08 -7.38
N ALA A 146 -2.90 -21.05 -7.86
CA ALA A 146 -2.38 -19.70 -8.00
C ALA A 146 -2.38 -18.95 -6.66
N LYS A 147 -1.37 -19.19 -5.81
CA LYS A 147 -1.29 -18.52 -4.47
C LYS A 147 -1.28 -17.00 -4.54
N GLY A 148 -0.85 -16.41 -5.66
CA GLY A 148 -0.93 -14.97 -5.91
C GLY A 148 -2.35 -14.40 -5.89
N ALA A 149 -3.38 -15.23 -6.12
CA ALA A 149 -4.79 -14.85 -6.01
C ALA A 149 -5.17 -14.34 -4.61
N LEU A 150 -4.45 -14.74 -3.57
CA LEU A 150 -4.64 -14.23 -2.20
C LEU A 150 -4.39 -12.72 -2.08
N LEU A 151 -3.59 -12.16 -2.98
CA LEU A 151 -3.31 -10.72 -3.04
C LEU A 151 -4.37 -9.94 -3.82
N ALA A 152 -5.27 -10.60 -4.54
CA ALA A 152 -6.27 -9.93 -5.38
C ALA A 152 -7.19 -9.02 -4.57
N TRP A 153 -7.64 -9.47 -3.40
CA TRP A 153 -8.47 -8.66 -2.51
C TRP A 153 -7.74 -7.41 -1.98
N PRO A 154 -6.61 -7.52 -1.27
CA PRO A 154 -5.96 -6.32 -0.73
C PRO A 154 -5.51 -5.35 -1.83
N VAL A 155 -5.02 -5.86 -2.97
CA VAL A 155 -4.61 -5.01 -4.10
C VAL A 155 -5.81 -4.24 -4.66
N ALA A 156 -6.93 -4.92 -4.95
CA ALA A 156 -8.14 -4.27 -5.46
C ALA A 156 -8.68 -3.24 -4.44
N ALA A 157 -8.71 -3.59 -3.15
CA ALA A 157 -9.18 -2.70 -2.10
C ALA A 157 -8.32 -1.43 -2.00
N ILE A 158 -6.99 -1.58 -2.01
CA ILE A 158 -6.07 -0.43 -1.93
C ILE A 158 -6.21 0.46 -3.17
N LEU A 159 -6.23 -0.11 -4.37
CA LEU A 159 -6.35 0.66 -5.61
C LEU A 159 -7.65 1.47 -5.66
N VAL A 160 -8.77 0.83 -5.33
CA VAL A 160 -10.07 1.52 -5.29
C VAL A 160 -10.10 2.58 -4.18
N HIS A 161 -9.55 2.29 -3.00
CA HIS A 161 -9.49 3.25 -1.90
C HIS A 161 -8.63 4.48 -2.26
N LEU A 162 -7.46 4.28 -2.87
CA LEU A 162 -6.60 5.36 -3.34
C LEU A 162 -7.29 6.19 -4.43
N ALA A 163 -7.98 5.55 -5.37
CA ALA A 163 -8.76 6.27 -6.39
C ALA A 163 -9.86 7.12 -5.75
N LEU A 164 -10.62 6.58 -4.78
CA LEU A 164 -11.63 7.33 -4.06
C LEU A 164 -11.04 8.49 -3.26
N THR A 165 -9.89 8.29 -2.62
CA THR A 165 -9.20 9.35 -1.88
C THR A 165 -8.70 10.44 -2.82
N ALA A 166 -8.17 10.08 -3.99
CA ALA A 166 -7.72 11.06 -4.98
C ALA A 166 -8.87 11.89 -5.57
N LEU A 167 -10.06 11.27 -5.73
CA LEU A 167 -11.22 11.96 -6.33
C LEU A 167 -12.04 12.75 -5.31
N PHE A 168 -12.19 12.24 -4.09
CA PHE A 168 -13.12 12.74 -3.08
C PHE A 168 -12.47 13.04 -1.74
N GLY A 169 -11.16 12.85 -1.60
CA GLY A 169 -10.41 13.17 -0.38
C GLY A 169 -10.38 14.67 -0.09
N PRO A 170 -10.15 15.06 1.17
CA PRO A 170 -9.89 16.44 1.52
C PRO A 170 -8.70 16.95 0.71
N ARG A 171 -8.86 18.09 0.07
CA ARG A 171 -7.74 18.81 -0.53
C ARG A 171 -7.10 19.63 0.57
N ASP A 172 -5.80 19.50 0.73
CA ASP A 172 -5.05 20.45 1.57
C ASP A 172 -5.31 21.85 0.99
N PRO A 173 -5.58 22.85 1.84
CA PRO A 173 -5.61 24.23 1.37
C PRO A 173 -4.26 24.48 0.69
N GLU A 174 -4.28 24.84 -0.59
CA GLU A 174 -3.08 25.33 -1.23
C GLU A 174 -2.60 26.48 -0.32
N GLU A 175 -1.43 26.30 0.31
CA GLU A 175 -0.73 27.44 0.90
C GLU A 175 -0.59 28.42 -0.25
N GLU A 176 -1.37 29.48 -0.22
CA GLU A 176 -1.16 30.62 -1.11
C GLU A 176 0.26 31.12 -0.83
N THR A 177 1.23 30.49 -1.54
CA THR A 177 2.63 30.92 -1.62
C THR A 177 2.67 32.20 -2.45
N GLY A 178 1.94 33.20 -2.01
CA GLY A 178 1.71 34.47 -2.66
C GLY A 178 1.34 35.58 -1.69
N GLY A 179 1.51 35.36 -0.38
CA GLY A 179 1.49 36.48 0.56
C GLY A 179 2.70 37.36 0.25
N PRO A 180 2.51 38.67 0.01
CA PRO A 180 3.64 39.58 -0.15
C PRO A 180 4.51 39.46 1.09
N TYR A 181 5.81 39.24 0.89
CA TYR A 181 6.80 39.29 1.97
C TYR A 181 6.53 40.53 2.82
N PRO A 182 6.46 40.42 4.18
CA PRO A 182 6.30 41.59 5.04
C PRO A 182 7.63 42.34 5.05
N GLY A 183 7.89 43.09 4.00
CA GLY A 183 9.16 43.80 3.86
C GLY A 183 9.18 44.88 2.79
N GLU A 184 8.12 44.97 1.98
CA GLU A 184 8.07 46.02 0.95
C GLU A 184 6.80 46.86 1.07
N SER A 185 6.64 47.45 2.25
CA SER A 185 5.81 48.65 2.36
C SER A 185 6.62 49.81 1.84
N GLY A 186 6.57 50.03 0.54
CA GLY A 186 6.94 51.30 -0.07
C GLY A 186 6.05 52.38 0.52
N GLY A 187 6.47 52.95 1.63
CA GLY A 187 5.87 54.18 2.15
C GLY A 187 6.10 55.29 1.15
N PRO A 188 5.12 56.17 0.93
CA PRO A 188 5.30 57.34 0.08
C PRO A 188 6.39 58.22 0.68
N TYR A 189 7.47 58.42 -0.07
CA TYR A 189 8.46 59.44 0.24
C TYR A 189 7.78 60.79 0.16
N LYS A 190 7.32 61.28 1.31
CA LYS A 190 7.00 62.67 1.48
C LYS A 190 8.32 63.40 1.63
N GLY A 191 8.74 64.08 0.55
CA GLY A 191 9.83 65.04 0.60
C GLY A 191 9.46 66.15 1.56
N GLU A 192 10.23 66.29 2.59
CA GLU A 192 10.32 67.52 3.36
C GLU A 192 11.79 67.76 3.60
N SER A 193 12.31 68.71 2.79
CA SER A 193 13.53 69.45 3.00
C SER A 193 13.39 70.27 4.27
N GLU A 194 14.32 70.22 5.15
CA GLU A 194 14.96 71.41 5.72
C GLU A 194 15.87 71.07 6.90
N ASN A 195 17.12 71.39 6.65
CA ASN A 195 18.02 72.11 7.57
C ASN A 195 18.74 71.42 8.73
N THR A 196 20.01 71.65 8.59
CA THR A 196 20.98 72.09 9.60
C THR A 196 21.84 71.03 10.21
N TYR A 197 23.03 70.91 9.58
CA TYR A 197 24.20 70.45 10.31
C TYR A 197 24.86 71.63 11.08
N PRO A 198 25.29 71.38 12.27
CA PRO A 198 26.55 71.91 12.77
C PRO A 198 27.58 70.77 12.89
N GLY A 199 28.73 71.01 12.35
CA GLY A 199 29.83 70.09 12.30
C GLY A 199 30.44 69.76 13.65
N GLU A 200 31.18 68.69 13.67
CA GLU A 200 32.45 68.57 14.44
C GLU A 200 33.15 67.27 14.14
N SER A 201 34.26 67.40 13.66
CA SER A 201 35.63 67.09 14.05
C SER A 201 36.08 65.66 13.76
N ALA A 202 37.10 65.70 12.91
CA ALA A 202 37.95 64.59 12.52
C ALA A 202 38.63 63.87 13.71
N GLY A 203 38.59 62.53 13.67
CA GLY A 203 39.53 61.67 14.40
C GLY A 203 40.11 60.62 13.48
N PRO A 204 41.43 60.43 13.52
CA PRO A 204 42.11 59.53 12.56
C PRO A 204 41.99 58.06 12.97
N TYR A 205 41.69 57.26 11.94
CA TYR A 205 41.74 55.76 12.08
C TYR A 205 43.19 55.28 12.11
N PRO A 206 43.59 54.40 13.03
CA PRO A 206 44.88 53.70 12.91
C PRO A 206 44.77 52.50 11.96
N GLY A 207 45.81 52.33 11.15
CA GLY A 207 45.91 51.36 10.08
C GLY A 207 45.91 49.88 10.51
N GLU A 208 45.44 49.07 9.60
CA GLU A 208 45.51 47.64 9.63
C GLU A 208 46.89 47.11 9.26
N PRO A 209 47.44 46.12 9.98
CA PRO A 209 48.55 45.35 9.45
C PRO A 209 48.06 44.09 8.70
N GLY A 210 48.44 43.99 7.42
CA GLY A 210 48.19 42.81 6.62
C GLY A 210 48.89 41.56 7.14
N GLY A 211 48.18 40.46 7.19
CA GLY A 211 48.69 39.10 7.42
C GLY A 211 48.49 38.24 6.18
N PRO A 212 49.49 37.43 5.80
CA PRO A 212 49.44 36.63 4.57
C PRO A 212 48.61 35.36 4.73
N TYR A 213 47.80 35.05 3.70
CA TYR A 213 47.04 33.81 3.59
C TYR A 213 47.98 32.63 3.32
N PRO A 214 47.86 31.50 4.02
CA PRO A 214 48.59 30.29 3.65
C PRO A 214 47.93 29.59 2.46
N GLY A 215 48.79 29.20 1.50
CA GLY A 215 48.40 28.55 0.24
C GLY A 215 47.80 27.16 0.45
N GLN A 216 46.82 26.84 -0.38
CA GLN A 216 46.25 25.52 -0.52
C GLN A 216 47.19 24.65 -1.35
N SER A 217 47.73 23.58 -0.72
CA SER A 217 48.47 22.50 -1.39
C SER A 217 47.45 21.50 -1.98
N GLN A 218 47.46 21.35 -3.29
CA GLN A 218 46.82 20.26 -3.99
C GLN A 218 47.54 18.95 -3.74
N GLY A 219 46.88 17.97 -3.15
CA GLY A 219 47.38 16.60 -3.05
C GLY A 219 46.88 15.74 -4.22
N PRO A 220 47.64 14.78 -4.70
CA PRO A 220 47.29 13.97 -5.87
C PRO A 220 46.30 12.88 -5.56
N TYR A 221 45.36 12.65 -6.52
CA TYR A 221 44.37 11.56 -6.49
C TYR A 221 45.05 10.19 -6.61
N PRO A 222 44.69 9.17 -5.82
CA PRO A 222 45.10 7.78 -6.07
C PRO A 222 44.26 7.16 -7.18
N GLY A 223 44.95 6.42 -8.09
CA GLY A 223 44.41 5.83 -9.32
C GLY A 223 43.35 4.73 -9.10
N GLN A 224 42.45 4.62 -10.07
CA GLN A 224 41.52 3.52 -10.24
C GLN A 224 42.24 2.21 -10.64
N PRO A 225 41.86 1.05 -10.10
CA PRO A 225 42.31 -0.23 -10.63
C PRO A 225 41.43 -0.65 -11.83
N GLY A 226 42.11 -1.09 -12.89
CA GLY A 226 41.54 -1.49 -14.17
C GLY A 226 40.68 -2.76 -14.10
N SER A 227 39.67 -2.78 -14.97
CA SER A 227 38.83 -3.93 -15.26
C SER A 227 39.59 -4.99 -16.07
N PRO A 228 39.46 -6.30 -15.80
CA PRO A 228 39.97 -7.34 -16.68
C PRO A 228 38.93 -7.67 -17.77
N HIS A 229 39.39 -7.71 -19.01
CA HIS A 229 38.70 -8.27 -20.16
C HIS A 229 38.58 -9.80 -20.07
N PRO A 230 37.47 -10.42 -20.49
CA PRO A 230 37.41 -11.85 -20.73
C PRO A 230 37.88 -12.15 -22.16
N HIS A 231 38.93 -12.99 -22.28
CA HIS A 231 39.27 -13.68 -23.52
C HIS A 231 38.33 -14.87 -23.70
N GLY A 232 37.84 -15.01 -24.93
CA GLY A 232 37.06 -16.11 -25.38
C GLY A 232 37.93 -17.36 -25.67
N SER A 233 37.31 -18.48 -25.57
CA SER A 233 37.41 -19.67 -26.44
C SER A 233 36.21 -20.57 -26.12
#